data_55d2e850569808bf8542b7cd8b09a0f4
#
_entry.id   55d2e850569808bf8542b7cd8b09a0f4
#
_cell.length_a   1.000
_cell.length_b   1.000
_cell.length_c   1.000
_cell.angle_alpha   90.00
_cell.angle_beta   90.00
_cell.angle_gamma   90.00
#
_symmetry.space_group_name_H-M   'P 1'
#
loop_
_entity.id
_entity.type
_entity.pdbx_description
1 polymer ?
#
loop_
_entity_poly.entity_id
_entity_poly.type
_entity_poly.pdbx_seq_one_letter_code
_entity_poly.pdbx_strand_id
1 'polypeptide(L)'
;NALPPLPEIVGEEWKTLWLERLKQTPQWPFAWLGHQARDAYWQHGSLCDDWEAIQCPVYAIGGWADSYHNFVLHILEHLKGPRKGLIGPWLHDRPHTARPGPQIDFLREMVRWWDYWLKGIETGIMDEPLLAVWIQDSRPPDPHLETIPGYWRYETEWPVARTRPQTVFLGNNGDLQTEPPAETSSDQWNGPLTVGTTAPFWCTGFRPSGMPRDQRGDDAYSLTFTSAWLQDGVEILGFPYVTL
;
A
#
# COMPACT_ATOMS: atom_id res chain seq x y z
N ASN A 1 -22.48 -7.03 8.18
CA ASN A 1 -23.29 -7.80 9.14
C ASN A 1 -24.21 -6.92 9.98
N ALA A 2 -23.86 -5.66 10.19
CA ALA A 2 -24.67 -4.73 10.97
C ALA A 2 -25.89 -4.18 10.21
N LEU A 3 -25.91 -4.27 8.89
CA LEU A 3 -27.02 -3.79 8.09
C LEU A 3 -28.18 -4.79 8.07
N PRO A 4 -29.44 -4.31 8.13
CA PRO A 4 -30.60 -5.18 7.98
C PRO A 4 -30.63 -5.80 6.57
N PRO A 5 -31.15 -7.02 6.42
CA PRO A 5 -31.45 -7.56 5.11
C PRO A 5 -32.52 -6.72 4.43
N LEU A 6 -32.50 -6.69 3.11
CA LEU A 6 -33.45 -5.92 2.31
C LEU A 6 -34.86 -6.56 2.41
N PRO A 7 -35.89 -5.83 2.86
CA PRO A 7 -37.26 -6.36 2.97
C PRO A 7 -37.80 -6.88 1.63
N GLU A 8 -37.39 -6.29 0.51
CA GLU A 8 -37.77 -6.70 -0.84
C GLU A 8 -37.26 -8.11 -1.20
N ILE A 9 -36.20 -8.59 -0.49
CA ILE A 9 -35.62 -9.93 -0.72
C ILE A 9 -36.18 -10.95 0.28
N VAL A 10 -36.28 -10.57 1.57
CA VAL A 10 -36.57 -11.50 2.67
C VAL A 10 -38.00 -11.30 3.25
N GLY A 11 -38.80 -10.36 2.73
CA GLY A 11 -40.14 -10.08 3.20
C GLY A 11 -40.21 -9.61 4.65
N GLU A 12 -41.30 -9.90 5.35
CA GLU A 12 -41.55 -9.45 6.72
C GLU A 12 -40.54 -9.99 7.77
N GLU A 13 -39.77 -11.01 7.41
CA GLU A 13 -38.80 -11.63 8.32
C GLU A 13 -37.54 -10.79 8.50
N TRP A 14 -37.34 -9.72 7.73
CA TRP A 14 -36.12 -8.92 7.74
C TRP A 14 -35.65 -8.47 9.15
N LYS A 15 -36.61 -8.08 9.98
CA LYS A 15 -36.37 -7.59 11.34
C LYS A 15 -35.90 -8.71 12.26
N THR A 16 -36.55 -9.86 12.20
CA THR A 16 -36.17 -11.04 13.00
C THR A 16 -34.78 -11.53 12.62
N LEU A 17 -34.52 -11.68 11.32
CA LEU A 17 -33.21 -12.08 10.78
C LEU A 17 -32.10 -11.09 11.17
N TRP A 18 -32.41 -9.81 11.13
CA TRP A 18 -31.44 -8.80 11.54
C TRP A 18 -31.10 -8.86 13.03
N LEU A 19 -32.09 -8.94 13.89
CA LEU A 19 -31.88 -9.05 15.34
C LEU A 19 -31.14 -10.34 15.71
N GLU A 20 -31.42 -11.44 15.03
CA GLU A 20 -30.68 -12.68 15.21
C GLU A 20 -29.21 -12.53 14.80
N ARG A 21 -28.93 -11.93 13.64
CA ARG A 21 -27.54 -11.62 13.21
C ARG A 21 -26.81 -10.73 14.20
N LEU A 22 -27.46 -9.69 14.72
CA LEU A 22 -26.87 -8.81 15.73
C LEU A 22 -26.52 -9.55 17.01
N LYS A 23 -27.38 -10.48 17.44
CA LYS A 23 -27.13 -11.34 18.62
C LYS A 23 -25.96 -12.29 18.43
N GLN A 24 -25.81 -12.86 17.22
CA GLN A 24 -24.83 -13.90 16.93
C GLN A 24 -23.49 -13.32 16.45
N THR A 25 -23.46 -12.05 16.03
CA THR A 25 -22.23 -11.42 15.55
C THR A 25 -21.27 -11.14 16.71
N PRO A 26 -20.06 -11.72 16.70
CA PRO A 26 -19.06 -11.41 17.70
C PRO A 26 -18.70 -9.91 17.67
N GLN A 27 -18.41 -9.38 18.84
CA GLN A 27 -17.96 -7.99 18.95
C GLN A 27 -16.45 -7.92 18.73
N TRP A 28 -15.99 -8.12 17.51
CA TRP A 28 -14.59 -8.12 17.11
C TRP A 28 -13.76 -6.92 17.62
N PRO A 29 -14.28 -5.67 17.66
CA PRO A 29 -13.51 -4.55 18.16
C PRO A 29 -12.98 -4.74 19.59
N PHE A 30 -13.71 -5.43 20.46
CA PHE A 30 -13.21 -5.70 21.81
C PHE A 30 -12.04 -6.68 21.81
N ALA A 31 -12.10 -7.71 20.98
CA ALA A 31 -10.97 -8.62 20.83
C ALA A 31 -9.75 -7.87 20.25
N TRP A 32 -9.94 -7.08 19.20
CA TRP A 32 -8.85 -6.30 18.58
C TRP A 32 -8.22 -5.30 19.55
N LEU A 33 -9.04 -4.60 20.33
CA LEU A 33 -8.55 -3.66 21.35
C LEU A 33 -7.83 -4.37 22.51
N GLY A 34 -8.13 -5.64 22.75
CA GLY A 34 -7.40 -6.48 23.71
C GLY A 34 -6.02 -6.91 23.21
N HIS A 35 -5.77 -6.88 21.90
CA HIS A 35 -4.53 -7.33 21.26
C HIS A 35 -3.82 -6.16 20.56
N GLN A 36 -3.20 -5.26 21.36
CA GLN A 36 -2.56 -4.04 20.88
C GLN A 36 -1.16 -4.26 20.28
N ALA A 37 -0.59 -5.44 20.43
CA ALA A 37 0.69 -5.84 19.85
C ALA A 37 0.50 -7.04 18.92
N ARG A 38 1.50 -7.30 18.06
CA ARG A 38 1.51 -8.49 17.20
C ARG A 38 1.79 -9.74 18.02
N ASP A 39 0.76 -10.25 18.68
CA ASP A 39 0.77 -11.51 19.46
C ASP A 39 0.21 -12.69 18.65
N ALA A 40 0.03 -13.84 19.29
CA ALA A 40 -0.48 -15.06 18.68
C ALA A 40 -1.87 -14.88 18.00
N TYR A 41 -2.67 -13.94 18.46
CA TYR A 41 -3.97 -13.64 17.86
C TYR A 41 -3.82 -13.14 16.42
N TRP A 42 -2.86 -12.23 16.18
CA TRP A 42 -2.60 -11.68 14.86
C TRP A 42 -1.71 -12.59 13.99
N GLN A 43 -0.78 -13.30 14.61
CA GLN A 43 0.14 -14.23 13.94
C GLN A 43 -0.61 -15.35 13.21
N HIS A 44 -1.66 -15.88 13.82
CA HIS A 44 -2.49 -16.95 13.25
C HIS A 44 -3.01 -16.65 11.83
N GLY A 45 -3.33 -15.39 11.52
CA GLY A 45 -3.83 -14.97 10.20
C GLY A 45 -2.77 -14.30 9.31
N SER A 46 -1.49 -14.31 9.71
CA SER A 46 -0.43 -13.57 9.05
C SER A 46 0.45 -14.48 8.19
N LEU A 47 0.60 -14.15 6.92
CA LEU A 47 1.53 -14.86 6.03
C LEU A 47 3.00 -14.59 6.37
N CYS A 48 3.31 -13.53 7.11
CA CYS A 48 4.69 -13.14 7.41
C CYS A 48 5.46 -14.18 8.23
N ASP A 49 4.78 -15.09 8.91
CA ASP A 49 5.40 -16.12 9.74
C ASP A 49 5.62 -17.44 9.00
N ASP A 50 4.93 -17.65 7.88
CA ASP A 50 5.01 -18.89 7.11
C ASP A 50 4.76 -18.64 5.62
N TRP A 51 5.73 -18.03 4.95
CA TRP A 51 5.69 -17.83 3.51
C TRP A 51 5.74 -19.15 2.72
N GLU A 52 6.29 -20.20 3.32
CA GLU A 52 6.43 -21.52 2.68
C GLU A 52 5.11 -22.27 2.56
N ALA A 53 4.11 -21.88 3.35
CA ALA A 53 2.76 -22.42 3.20
C ALA A 53 2.12 -22.11 1.85
N ILE A 54 2.58 -21.04 1.16
CA ILE A 54 2.08 -20.66 -0.16
C ILE A 54 2.84 -21.43 -1.24
N GLN A 55 2.21 -22.46 -1.77
CA GLN A 55 2.78 -23.32 -2.81
C GLN A 55 2.27 -22.98 -4.23
N CYS A 56 1.18 -22.24 -4.33
CA CYS A 56 0.61 -21.88 -5.62
C CYS A 56 1.35 -20.69 -6.26
N PRO A 57 1.29 -20.56 -7.60
CA PRO A 57 1.76 -19.37 -8.30
C PRO A 57 1.00 -18.11 -7.86
N VAL A 58 1.71 -17.00 -7.69
CA VAL A 58 1.12 -15.73 -7.22
C VAL A 58 1.44 -14.58 -8.16
N TYR A 59 0.41 -13.87 -8.61
CA TYR A 59 0.54 -12.58 -9.27
C TYR A 59 -0.02 -11.49 -8.36
N ALA A 60 0.86 -10.75 -7.70
CA ALA A 60 0.49 -9.68 -6.77
C ALA A 60 0.35 -8.37 -7.53
N ILE A 61 -0.80 -7.71 -7.37
CA ILE A 61 -1.12 -6.46 -8.07
C ILE A 61 -1.58 -5.43 -7.06
N GLY A 62 -0.98 -4.25 -7.11
CA GLY A 62 -1.29 -3.16 -6.19
C GLY A 62 -1.13 -1.78 -6.82
N GLY A 63 -1.43 -0.75 -6.04
CA GLY A 63 -1.30 0.64 -6.46
C GLY A 63 -0.56 1.47 -5.42
N TRP A 64 0.28 2.42 -5.86
CA TRP A 64 1.03 3.28 -4.94
C TRP A 64 0.16 4.13 -4.02
N ALA A 65 -1.05 4.45 -4.46
CA ALA A 65 -2.01 5.21 -3.68
C ALA A 65 -2.93 4.32 -2.83
N ASP A 66 -2.71 3.02 -2.82
CA ASP A 66 -3.39 2.05 -1.95
C ASP A 66 -2.61 1.87 -0.64
N SER A 67 -3.31 1.67 0.46
CA SER A 67 -2.72 1.33 1.76
C SER A 67 -2.05 -0.06 1.79
N TYR A 68 -2.31 -0.92 0.82
CA TYR A 68 -1.77 -2.29 0.74
C TYR A 68 -0.60 -2.46 -0.23
N HIS A 69 -0.07 -1.38 -0.81
CA HIS A 69 1.00 -1.45 -1.82
C HIS A 69 2.27 -2.21 -1.38
N ASN A 70 2.63 -2.15 -0.11
CA ASN A 70 3.80 -2.82 0.44
C ASN A 70 3.75 -4.35 0.27
N PHE A 71 2.56 -4.94 0.27
CA PHE A 71 2.41 -6.40 0.17
C PHE A 71 2.92 -6.96 -1.15
N VAL A 72 2.82 -6.23 -2.25
CA VAL A 72 3.35 -6.69 -3.55
C VAL A 72 4.84 -6.95 -3.44
N LEU A 73 5.59 -6.01 -2.86
CA LEU A 73 7.04 -6.12 -2.73
C LEU A 73 7.45 -7.19 -1.71
N HIS A 74 6.73 -7.31 -0.59
CA HIS A 74 6.98 -8.38 0.39
C HIS A 74 6.72 -9.78 -0.21
N ILE A 75 5.67 -9.94 -1.00
CA ILE A 75 5.39 -11.19 -1.70
C ILE A 75 6.56 -11.54 -2.63
N LEU A 76 7.05 -10.58 -3.41
CA LEU A 76 8.17 -10.82 -4.33
C LEU A 76 9.47 -11.15 -3.60
N GLU A 77 9.69 -10.59 -2.41
CA GLU A 77 10.89 -10.82 -1.60
C GLU A 77 10.89 -12.20 -0.96
N HIS A 78 9.75 -12.64 -0.40
CA HIS A 78 9.70 -13.77 0.50
C HIS A 78 9.21 -15.07 -0.14
N LEU A 79 8.29 -15.01 -1.11
CA LEU A 79 7.84 -16.22 -1.80
C LEU A 79 8.97 -16.84 -2.62
N LYS A 80 9.04 -18.17 -2.61
CA LYS A 80 10.04 -18.95 -3.37
C LYS A 80 9.47 -19.52 -4.66
N GLY A 81 8.15 -19.73 -4.71
CA GLY A 81 7.44 -20.24 -5.87
C GLY A 81 7.35 -19.23 -7.04
N PRO A 82 6.70 -19.64 -8.13
CA PRO A 82 6.45 -18.76 -9.27
C PRO A 82 5.63 -17.54 -8.83
N ARG A 83 6.13 -16.36 -9.14
CA ARG A 83 5.53 -15.11 -8.71
C ARG A 83 5.76 -13.99 -9.69
N LYS A 84 4.85 -13.01 -9.69
CA LYS A 84 4.96 -11.74 -10.43
C LYS A 84 4.38 -10.61 -9.60
N GLY A 85 4.87 -9.39 -9.85
CA GLY A 85 4.39 -8.17 -9.23
C GLY A 85 4.03 -7.11 -10.27
N LEU A 86 2.98 -6.36 -9.97
CA LEU A 86 2.57 -5.21 -10.77
C LEU A 86 2.11 -4.10 -9.83
N ILE A 87 2.77 -2.94 -9.89
CA ILE A 87 2.40 -1.77 -9.08
C ILE A 87 2.22 -0.57 -10.00
N GLY A 88 0.98 -0.13 -10.10
CA GLY A 88 0.63 1.11 -10.80
C GLY A 88 0.40 2.29 -9.86
N PRO A 89 0.00 3.44 -10.38
CA PRO A 89 -0.26 4.63 -9.55
C PRO A 89 -1.63 4.61 -8.84
N TRP A 90 -2.34 3.50 -8.93
CA TRP A 90 -3.75 3.33 -8.59
C TRP A 90 -4.07 3.49 -7.11
N LEU A 91 -5.30 3.91 -6.85
CA LEU A 91 -5.99 3.75 -5.56
C LEU A 91 -6.40 2.27 -5.35
N HIS A 92 -7.14 2.00 -4.27
CA HIS A 92 -7.72 0.68 -3.99
C HIS A 92 -8.87 0.34 -4.95
N ASP A 93 -8.54 0.13 -6.22
CA ASP A 93 -9.48 -0.18 -7.30
C ASP A 93 -8.82 -1.06 -8.37
N ARG A 94 -9.61 -1.56 -9.30
CA ARG A 94 -9.14 -2.44 -10.38
C ARG A 94 -8.34 -1.66 -11.41
N PRO A 95 -7.16 -2.10 -11.82
CA PRO A 95 -6.26 -1.36 -12.71
C PRO A 95 -6.83 -0.87 -14.04
N HIS A 96 -7.91 -1.47 -14.57
CA HIS A 96 -8.56 -1.03 -15.80
C HIS A 96 -9.59 0.10 -15.62
N THR A 97 -9.97 0.37 -14.39
CA THR A 97 -10.92 1.45 -14.03
C THR A 97 -10.33 2.42 -13.04
N ALA A 98 -9.24 2.03 -12.36
CA ALA A 98 -8.65 2.77 -11.27
C ALA A 98 -8.17 4.16 -11.70
N ARG A 99 -8.26 5.08 -10.76
CA ARG A 99 -7.68 6.41 -10.82
C ARG A 99 -6.81 6.64 -9.59
N PRO A 100 -5.74 7.41 -9.71
CA PRO A 100 -5.22 7.98 -10.96
C PRO A 100 -4.67 6.89 -11.91
N GLY A 101 -4.69 7.18 -13.21
CA GLY A 101 -4.07 6.36 -14.25
C GLY A 101 -2.55 6.52 -14.35
N PRO A 102 -1.88 5.82 -15.30
CA PRO A 102 -2.48 5.13 -16.45
C PRO A 102 -3.23 3.86 -16.07
N GLN A 103 -4.34 3.63 -16.73
CA GLN A 103 -5.07 2.37 -16.68
C GLN A 103 -4.39 1.36 -17.60
N ILE A 104 -4.59 0.07 -17.33
CA ILE A 104 -4.08 -1.03 -18.14
C ILE A 104 -5.20 -2.01 -18.50
N ASP A 105 -4.96 -2.87 -19.48
CA ASP A 105 -5.84 -3.99 -19.80
C ASP A 105 -5.66 -5.13 -18.77
N PHE A 106 -6.11 -4.85 -17.54
CA PHE A 106 -5.99 -5.76 -16.40
C PHE A 106 -6.71 -7.10 -16.63
N LEU A 107 -7.85 -7.08 -17.30
CA LEU A 107 -8.61 -8.31 -17.56
C LEU A 107 -7.83 -9.24 -18.47
N ARG A 108 -7.13 -8.71 -19.46
CA ARG A 108 -6.24 -9.49 -20.33
C ARG A 108 -5.06 -10.07 -19.54
N GLU A 109 -4.46 -9.29 -18.63
CA GLU A 109 -3.38 -9.79 -17.74
C GLU A 109 -3.88 -10.98 -16.89
N MET A 110 -5.07 -10.87 -16.30
CA MET A 110 -5.68 -11.97 -15.55
C MET A 110 -5.91 -13.21 -16.41
N VAL A 111 -6.44 -13.04 -17.63
CA VAL A 111 -6.68 -14.16 -18.54
C VAL A 111 -5.36 -14.83 -18.93
N ARG A 112 -4.30 -14.06 -19.26
CA ARG A 112 -2.98 -14.60 -19.57
C ARG A 112 -2.41 -15.43 -18.43
N TRP A 113 -2.53 -14.94 -17.17
CA TRP A 113 -2.08 -15.64 -15.98
C TRP A 113 -2.82 -16.98 -15.78
N TRP A 114 -4.15 -16.96 -15.85
CA TRP A 114 -4.96 -18.16 -15.64
C TRP A 114 -4.90 -19.15 -16.80
N ASP A 115 -4.75 -18.68 -18.04
CA ASP A 115 -4.52 -19.55 -19.18
C ASP A 115 -3.21 -20.33 -19.05
N TYR A 116 -2.15 -19.66 -18.59
CA TYR A 116 -0.86 -20.30 -18.35
C TYR A 116 -0.95 -21.35 -17.22
N TRP A 117 -1.41 -20.95 -16.04
CA TRP A 117 -1.34 -21.80 -14.85
C TRP A 117 -2.44 -22.85 -14.74
N LEU A 118 -3.63 -22.60 -15.26
CA LEU A 118 -4.78 -23.52 -15.16
C LEU A 118 -5.02 -24.34 -16.42
N LYS A 119 -4.60 -23.85 -17.59
CA LYS A 119 -4.85 -24.52 -18.86
C LYS A 119 -3.58 -25.00 -19.56
N GLY A 120 -2.40 -24.63 -19.09
CA GLY A 120 -1.10 -24.97 -19.70
C GLY A 120 -0.89 -24.30 -21.06
N ILE A 121 -1.52 -23.13 -21.29
CA ILE A 121 -1.36 -22.37 -22.53
C ILE A 121 -0.14 -21.46 -22.41
N GLU A 122 0.81 -21.58 -23.32
CA GLU A 122 1.98 -20.69 -23.37
C GLU A 122 1.56 -19.26 -23.74
N THR A 123 1.50 -18.39 -22.75
CA THR A 123 1.11 -16.99 -22.91
C THR A 123 2.30 -16.03 -22.90
N GLY A 124 3.50 -16.53 -22.61
CA GLY A 124 4.72 -15.76 -22.44
C GLY A 124 4.78 -14.95 -21.15
N ILE A 125 3.77 -15.08 -20.27
CA ILE A 125 3.67 -14.23 -19.06
C ILE A 125 4.81 -14.47 -18.07
N MET A 126 5.36 -15.69 -18.03
CA MET A 126 6.46 -16.04 -17.14
C MET A 126 7.84 -15.69 -17.73
N ASP A 127 7.93 -15.35 -19.02
CA ASP A 127 9.15 -14.87 -19.66
C ASP A 127 9.36 -13.36 -19.47
N GLU A 128 8.34 -12.67 -19.02
CA GLU A 128 8.37 -11.25 -18.72
C GLU A 128 9.08 -10.98 -17.38
N PRO A 129 9.57 -9.74 -17.16
CA PRO A 129 10.18 -9.34 -15.88
C PRO A 129 9.32 -9.66 -14.66
N LEU A 130 9.98 -9.94 -13.54
CA LEU A 130 9.35 -10.29 -12.26
C LEU A 130 8.42 -9.19 -11.75
N LEU A 131 8.82 -7.93 -11.91
CA LEU A 131 8.09 -6.76 -11.42
C LEU A 131 7.93 -5.72 -12.52
N ALA A 132 6.70 -5.30 -12.75
CA ALA A 132 6.38 -4.08 -13.48
C ALA A 132 5.93 -3.02 -12.46
N VAL A 133 6.59 -1.86 -12.43
CA VAL A 133 6.31 -0.81 -11.47
C VAL A 133 6.24 0.55 -12.12
N TRP A 134 5.24 1.34 -11.76
CA TRP A 134 5.10 2.73 -12.21
C TRP A 134 6.00 3.64 -11.39
N ILE A 135 7.02 4.21 -11.98
CA ILE A 135 7.84 5.24 -11.35
C ILE A 135 7.14 6.58 -11.56
N GLN A 136 6.74 7.21 -10.46
CA GLN A 136 5.99 8.45 -10.48
C GLN A 136 6.92 9.66 -10.55
N ASP A 137 6.60 10.62 -11.41
CA ASP A 137 7.25 11.92 -11.39
C ASP A 137 6.78 12.74 -10.18
N SER A 138 7.67 13.55 -9.63
CA SER A 138 7.33 14.53 -8.60
C SER A 138 6.35 15.57 -9.15
N ARG A 139 5.33 15.91 -8.37
CA ARG A 139 4.27 16.84 -8.76
C ARG A 139 3.63 17.50 -7.54
N PRO A 140 2.98 18.64 -7.71
CA PRO A 140 2.15 19.22 -6.66
C PRO A 140 1.02 18.25 -6.24
N PRO A 141 0.67 18.21 -4.95
CA PRO A 141 -0.44 17.40 -4.48
C PRO A 141 -1.78 17.91 -5.04
N ASP A 142 -2.59 16.96 -5.53
CA ASP A 142 -3.94 17.21 -6.03
C ASP A 142 -4.83 16.02 -5.70
N PRO A 143 -5.92 16.19 -4.94
CA PRO A 143 -6.82 15.11 -4.57
C PRO A 143 -7.67 14.56 -5.72
N HIS A 144 -7.69 15.23 -6.86
CA HIS A 144 -8.54 14.90 -8.02
C HIS A 144 -7.77 14.43 -9.25
N LEU A 145 -6.57 13.94 -9.06
CA LEU A 145 -5.73 13.49 -10.17
C LEU A 145 -6.38 12.36 -10.97
N GLU A 146 -6.51 12.60 -12.26
CA GLU A 146 -6.94 11.59 -13.22
C GLU A 146 -5.80 10.67 -13.65
N THR A 147 -4.58 11.22 -13.73
CA THR A 147 -3.36 10.49 -14.15
C THR A 147 -2.17 10.99 -13.35
N ILE A 148 -1.26 10.11 -13.02
CA ILE A 148 0.05 10.46 -12.44
C ILE A 148 1.10 10.35 -13.54
N PRO A 149 1.82 11.42 -13.85
CA PRO A 149 2.97 11.36 -14.76
C PRO A 149 4.04 10.39 -14.25
N GLY A 150 4.76 9.77 -15.18
CA GLY A 150 5.79 8.81 -14.86
C GLY A 150 6.01 7.83 -16.01
N TYR A 151 6.60 6.68 -15.71
CA TYR A 151 6.86 5.64 -16.70
C TYR A 151 6.90 4.25 -16.05
N TRP A 152 6.67 3.23 -16.86
CA TRP A 152 6.82 1.84 -16.45
C TRP A 152 8.29 1.45 -16.40
N ARG A 153 8.68 0.86 -15.28
CA ARG A 153 9.96 0.19 -15.09
C ARG A 153 9.73 -1.31 -14.92
N TYR A 154 10.62 -2.08 -15.50
CA TYR A 154 10.55 -3.53 -15.48
C TYR A 154 11.80 -4.08 -14.82
N GLU A 155 11.63 -4.87 -13.76
CA GLU A 155 12.71 -5.45 -12.97
C GLU A 155 12.64 -6.97 -13.03
N THR A 156 13.80 -7.58 -13.27
CA THR A 156 13.92 -9.04 -13.35
C THR A 156 14.06 -9.71 -11.99
N GLU A 157 14.33 -8.91 -10.95
CA GLU A 157 14.53 -9.38 -9.58
C GLU A 157 13.99 -8.39 -8.56
N TRP A 158 13.67 -8.88 -7.38
CA TRP A 158 13.36 -8.08 -6.20
C TRP A 158 13.95 -8.75 -4.95
N PRO A 159 14.69 -8.02 -4.04
CA PRO A 159 15.09 -6.62 -4.17
C PRO A 159 15.99 -6.35 -5.39
N VAL A 160 15.93 -5.15 -5.93
CA VAL A 160 16.69 -4.76 -7.13
C VAL A 160 18.17 -4.58 -6.77
N ALA A 161 19.05 -5.38 -7.36
CA ALA A 161 20.48 -5.43 -7.01
C ALA A 161 21.23 -4.10 -7.17
N ARG A 162 20.79 -3.24 -8.10
CA ARG A 162 21.38 -1.91 -8.30
C ARG A 162 20.90 -0.84 -7.32
N THR A 163 19.80 -1.09 -6.58
CA THR A 163 19.30 -0.18 -5.55
C THR A 163 20.27 -0.16 -4.38
N ARG A 164 20.62 1.03 -3.93
CA ARG A 164 21.53 1.22 -2.80
C ARG A 164 20.80 1.95 -1.67
N PRO A 165 20.82 1.41 -0.45
CA PRO A 165 20.33 2.13 0.71
C PRO A 165 21.13 3.42 0.90
N GLN A 166 20.44 4.51 1.14
CA GLN A 166 21.04 5.77 1.54
C GLN A 166 20.59 6.09 2.95
N THR A 167 21.54 6.20 3.87
CA THR A 167 21.25 6.62 5.23
C THR A 167 21.39 8.13 5.32
N VAL A 168 20.40 8.75 5.93
CA VAL A 168 20.42 10.16 6.30
C VAL A 168 20.10 10.27 7.79
N PHE A 169 20.66 11.28 8.45
CA PHE A 169 20.51 11.48 9.88
C PHE A 169 19.60 12.67 10.16
N LEU A 170 18.80 12.55 11.20
CA LEU A 170 17.96 13.61 11.70
C LEU A 170 18.82 14.64 12.44
N GLY A 171 18.95 15.83 11.88
CA GLY A 171 19.75 16.90 12.48
C GLY A 171 18.95 17.72 13.48
N ASN A 172 19.65 18.44 14.35
CA ASN A 172 19.07 19.17 15.50
C ASN A 172 18.18 20.38 15.11
N ASN A 173 18.22 20.81 13.85
CA ASN A 173 17.48 21.98 13.37
C ASN A 173 16.39 21.61 12.33
N GLY A 174 15.95 20.35 12.32
CA GLY A 174 14.97 19.85 11.34
C GLY A 174 15.56 19.64 9.94
N ASP A 175 16.87 19.47 9.83
CA ASP A 175 17.56 19.14 8.58
C ASP A 175 17.87 17.64 8.48
N LEU A 176 17.96 17.12 7.28
CA LEU A 176 18.49 15.79 6.98
C LEU A 176 19.96 15.92 6.57
N GLN A 177 20.83 15.24 7.30
CA GLN A 177 22.28 15.29 7.13
C GLN A 177 22.81 13.96 6.61
N THR A 178 23.93 14.01 5.86
CA THR A 178 24.64 12.81 5.38
C THR A 178 25.58 12.20 6.43
N GLU A 179 25.94 13.00 7.44
CA GLU A 179 26.78 12.58 8.57
C GLU A 179 25.98 12.60 9.87
N PRO A 180 26.28 11.73 10.82
CA PRO A 180 25.62 11.75 12.11
C PRO A 180 25.89 13.07 12.87
N PRO A 181 24.90 13.63 13.58
CA PRO A 181 25.12 14.82 14.38
C PRO A 181 26.16 14.57 15.47
N ALA A 182 26.98 15.57 15.76
CA ALA A 182 28.06 15.48 16.75
C ALA A 182 27.54 15.23 18.18
N GLU A 183 26.33 15.71 18.46
CA GLU A 183 25.66 15.56 19.75
C GLU A 183 24.24 15.01 19.56
N THR A 184 23.85 14.13 20.46
CA THR A 184 22.48 13.60 20.50
C THR A 184 21.55 14.64 21.12
N SER A 185 20.44 14.92 20.47
CA SER A 185 19.36 15.76 21.02
C SER A 185 18.06 14.95 21.13
N SER A 186 17.11 15.51 21.85
CA SER A 186 15.75 14.98 21.89
C SER A 186 14.75 16.10 21.62
N ASP A 187 13.86 15.85 20.69
CA ASP A 187 12.75 16.76 20.40
C ASP A 187 11.48 16.25 21.09
N GLN A 188 10.71 17.18 21.66
CA GLN A 188 9.40 16.88 22.19
C GLN A 188 8.33 17.39 21.23
N TRP A 189 7.47 16.48 20.79
CA TRP A 189 6.33 16.85 19.98
C TRP A 189 5.04 16.80 20.79
N ASN A 190 4.27 17.88 20.71
CA ASN A 190 2.93 17.99 21.30
C ASN A 190 2.01 18.66 20.27
N GLY A 191 1.67 17.95 19.23
CA GLY A 191 0.80 18.43 18.17
C GLY A 191 -0.69 18.28 18.51
N PRO A 192 -1.56 19.06 17.86
CA PRO A 192 -2.99 18.90 17.97
C PRO A 192 -3.46 17.58 17.37
N LEU A 193 -4.54 17.00 17.89
CA LEU A 193 -5.14 15.76 17.37
C LEU A 193 -5.69 15.90 15.94
N THR A 194 -5.69 17.10 15.40
CA THR A 194 -6.15 17.41 14.04
C THR A 194 -5.06 17.30 12.99
N VAL A 195 -3.81 17.04 13.37
CA VAL A 195 -2.73 16.78 12.40
C VAL A 195 -3.09 15.56 11.54
N GLY A 196 -2.95 15.70 10.23
CA GLY A 196 -3.31 14.67 9.24
C GLY A 196 -4.77 14.69 8.79
N THR A 197 -5.61 15.61 9.27
CA THR A 197 -7.02 15.71 8.85
C THR A 197 -7.20 16.14 7.40
N THR A 198 -6.16 16.67 6.77
CA THR A 198 -6.12 16.97 5.33
C THR A 198 -5.86 15.74 4.46
N ALA A 199 -5.41 14.63 5.05
CA ALA A 199 -5.40 13.32 4.41
C ALA A 199 -6.80 12.69 4.52
N PRO A 200 -7.55 12.49 3.42
CA PRO A 200 -8.99 12.21 3.52
C PRO A 200 -9.30 10.82 4.08
N PHE A 201 -8.54 9.79 3.73
CA PHE A 201 -8.80 8.41 4.15
C PHE A 201 -7.53 7.57 4.21
N TRP A 202 -7.50 6.63 5.14
CA TRP A 202 -6.45 5.63 5.25
C TRP A 202 -6.41 4.69 4.03
N CYS A 203 -7.58 4.30 3.51
CA CYS A 203 -7.72 3.50 2.30
C CYS A 203 -8.60 4.26 1.32
N THR A 204 -7.98 4.85 0.32
CA THR A 204 -8.64 5.62 -0.71
C THR A 204 -9.22 4.67 -1.78
N GLY A 205 -10.37 4.06 -1.49
CA GLY A 205 -11.05 3.17 -2.44
C GLY A 205 -12.15 3.87 -3.22
N PHE A 206 -12.29 3.52 -4.49
CA PHE A 206 -13.48 3.73 -5.34
C PHE A 206 -13.93 5.17 -5.62
N ARG A 207 -13.19 6.22 -5.24
CA ARG A 207 -13.62 7.60 -5.47
C ARG A 207 -12.51 8.48 -6.03
N PRO A 208 -12.83 9.33 -7.03
CA PRO A 208 -11.84 10.23 -7.65
C PRO A 208 -11.20 11.24 -6.70
N SER A 209 -11.78 11.46 -5.51
CA SER A 209 -11.33 12.46 -4.54
C SER A 209 -10.58 11.85 -3.36
N GLY A 210 -9.94 10.69 -3.55
CA GLY A 210 -9.31 9.96 -2.47
C GLY A 210 -7.85 10.30 -2.19
N MET A 211 -7.19 11.07 -3.06
CA MET A 211 -5.78 11.42 -2.87
C MET A 211 -5.60 12.47 -1.77
N PRO A 212 -4.47 12.46 -1.03
CA PRO A 212 -4.17 13.48 -0.05
C PRO A 212 -4.11 14.87 -0.67
N ARG A 213 -4.57 15.84 0.08
CA ARG A 213 -4.35 17.25 -0.23
C ARG A 213 -2.92 17.65 0.14
N ASP A 214 -2.59 18.91 -0.06
CA ASP A 214 -1.33 19.48 0.38
C ASP A 214 -1.19 19.37 1.91
N GLN A 215 -0.20 18.61 2.37
CA GLN A 215 0.04 18.33 3.79
C GLN A 215 0.95 19.36 4.46
N ARG A 216 1.49 20.36 3.72
CA ARG A 216 2.39 21.39 4.29
C ARG A 216 1.76 22.18 5.43
N GLY A 217 0.41 22.28 5.46
CA GLY A 217 -0.29 22.88 6.60
C GLY A 217 -0.16 22.07 7.89
N ASP A 218 -0.09 20.74 7.77
CA ASP A 218 0.08 19.84 8.90
C ASP A 218 1.57 19.74 9.32
N ASP A 219 2.50 20.00 8.41
CA ASP A 219 3.95 20.03 8.70
C ASP A 219 4.29 21.07 9.77
N ALA A 220 3.56 22.18 9.80
CA ALA A 220 3.75 23.23 10.83
C ALA A 220 3.47 22.74 12.27
N TYR A 221 2.79 21.62 12.41
CA TYR A 221 2.44 21.00 13.69
C TYR A 221 3.12 19.65 13.90
N SER A 222 4.10 19.32 13.07
CA SER A 222 4.80 18.03 13.06
C SER A 222 6.31 18.24 13.20
N LEU A 223 7.01 17.21 13.65
CA LEU A 223 8.47 17.17 13.51
C LEU A 223 8.80 16.83 12.06
N THR A 224 9.41 17.76 11.36
CA THR A 224 9.81 17.60 9.96
C THR A 224 11.31 17.75 9.81
N PHE A 225 11.88 16.92 8.94
CA PHE A 225 13.30 16.95 8.62
C PHE A 225 13.45 17.03 7.10
N THR A 226 14.20 18.03 6.63
CA THR A 226 14.28 18.32 5.20
C THR A 226 15.74 18.37 4.76
N SER A 227 16.06 17.73 3.63
CA SER A 227 17.40 17.80 3.03
C SER A 227 17.60 19.13 2.32
N ALA A 228 18.85 19.46 2.03
CA ALA A 228 19.17 20.47 1.04
C ALA A 228 18.56 20.10 -0.33
N TRP A 229 18.44 21.07 -1.23
CA TRP A 229 17.98 20.82 -2.60
C TRP A 229 18.86 19.78 -3.27
N LEU A 230 18.21 18.75 -3.84
CA LEU A 230 18.91 17.75 -4.64
C LEU A 230 19.45 18.40 -5.93
N GLN A 231 20.70 18.11 -6.27
CA GLN A 231 21.30 18.63 -7.49
C GLN A 231 20.87 17.83 -8.73
N ASP A 232 20.65 16.54 -8.53
CA ASP A 232 20.21 15.60 -9.56
C ASP A 232 18.89 14.94 -9.18
N GLY A 233 18.17 14.44 -10.19
CA GLY A 233 16.96 13.64 -9.97
C GLY A 233 17.29 12.32 -9.26
N VAL A 234 16.49 11.99 -8.25
CA VAL A 234 16.62 10.72 -7.50
C VAL A 234 15.37 9.90 -7.68
N GLU A 235 15.53 8.64 -8.06
CA GLU A 235 14.46 7.65 -8.04
C GLU A 235 14.52 6.85 -6.75
N ILE A 236 13.38 6.72 -6.09
CA ILE A 236 13.23 5.93 -4.87
C ILE A 236 12.35 4.72 -5.19
N LEU A 237 12.90 3.52 -4.98
CA LEU A 237 12.16 2.27 -5.08
C LEU A 237 12.64 1.32 -4.00
N GLY A 238 11.82 1.10 -2.98
CA GLY A 238 12.17 0.30 -1.80
C GLY A 238 11.33 0.69 -0.59
N PHE A 239 11.75 0.21 0.57
CA PHE A 239 11.12 0.51 1.85
C PHE A 239 11.93 1.57 2.60
N PRO A 240 11.33 2.69 3.00
CA PRO A 240 11.97 3.61 3.93
C PRO A 240 11.97 3.03 5.35
N TYR A 241 13.07 3.20 6.06
CA TYR A 241 13.21 2.82 7.47
C TYR A 241 13.59 4.05 8.30
N VAL A 242 12.96 4.20 9.46
CA VAL A 242 13.31 5.23 10.43
C VAL A 242 13.69 4.56 11.74
N THR A 243 14.82 4.97 12.31
CA THR A 243 15.24 4.58 13.67
C THR A 243 15.24 5.84 14.53
N LEU A 244 14.49 5.80 15.64
CA LEU A 244 14.32 6.90 16.60
C LEU A 244 14.88 6.50 17.96
#